data_e04ced1515b0ac257519aaca27be4d54
#
_entry.id   e04ced1515b0ac257519aaca27be4d54
#
_cell.length_a   1.000
_cell.length_b   1.000
_cell.length_c   1.000
_cell.angle_alpha   90.00
_cell.angle_beta   90.00
_cell.angle_gamma   90.00
#
_symmetry.space_group_name_H-M   'P 1'
#
loop_
_entity.id
_entity.type
_entity.pdbx_description
1 polymer ?
#
loop_
_entity_poly.entity_id
_entity_poly.type
_entity_poly.pdbx_seq_one_letter_code
_entity_poly.pdbx_strand_id
1 'polypeptide(L)'
;MPIRKIGYACMNLTLNEGVKKKDQITTSRTLRMSGFSLDRVGQLAVQNSVDLIKIMEWNRDNGIQMFRVSSEIFPFMDHPELGYQLCNLDEAHQELIRTHMSEAGRIAREAGIRLSCHPGPYTCLASPNSAIVVKSVRSLEMHQLIGSLLGHDHDFNINIHVGGVYEDKQTTAERFCENYNRLNPALKMQLTLENDDKPSMWSPKELYDMIYSKCGIRLVYDFHHHRFCSNETVEEAVKLCFSTWPEDQVPKIHYSESAPGKRPQAHSDYIRGPIPGFKYFTTREYDVMLETKAKDLALKKYLTEHAGVV
;
A
#
# COMPACT_ATOMS: atom_id res chain seq x y z
N MET A 1 -11.63 -5.88 21.13
CA MET A 1 -12.04 -6.31 19.77
C MET A 1 -10.79 -6.41 18.91
N PRO A 2 -10.71 -7.33 17.92
CA PRO A 2 -9.44 -7.55 17.23
C PRO A 2 -9.03 -6.46 16.22
N ILE A 3 -9.95 -5.62 15.72
CA ILE A 3 -9.58 -4.49 14.84
C ILE A 3 -9.05 -3.35 15.70
N ARG A 4 -7.79 -3.00 15.49
CA ARG A 4 -7.11 -1.92 16.22
C ARG A 4 -7.21 -0.58 15.49
N LYS A 5 -6.93 -0.58 14.18
CA LYS A 5 -6.99 0.61 13.31
C LYS A 5 -7.66 0.26 12.00
N ILE A 6 -8.39 1.24 11.45
CA ILE A 6 -8.98 1.13 10.13
C ILE A 6 -8.69 2.39 9.33
N GLY A 7 -8.45 2.23 8.02
CA GLY A 7 -8.08 3.35 7.17
C GLY A 7 -8.45 3.20 5.72
N TYR A 8 -8.06 4.18 4.92
CA TYR A 8 -8.36 4.28 3.49
C TYR A 8 -7.11 4.61 2.66
N ALA A 9 -7.24 4.55 1.32
CA ALA A 9 -6.10 4.60 0.42
C ALA A 9 -6.05 5.84 -0.49
N CYS A 10 -4.91 6.50 -0.52
CA CYS A 10 -4.37 7.40 -1.54
C CYS A 10 -5.03 8.77 -1.70
N MET A 11 -6.35 8.85 -1.71
CA MET A 11 -7.08 10.11 -1.98
C MET A 11 -8.11 10.40 -0.90
N ASN A 12 -8.26 11.67 -0.54
CA ASN A 12 -9.32 12.15 0.31
C ASN A 12 -10.37 12.87 -0.55
N LEU A 13 -11.58 12.34 -0.59
CA LEU A 13 -12.66 12.88 -1.42
C LEU A 13 -13.38 14.03 -0.72
N THR A 14 -13.50 14.00 0.61
CA THR A 14 -14.13 15.07 1.39
C THR A 14 -13.41 16.41 1.20
N LEU A 15 -12.08 16.42 1.20
CA LEU A 15 -11.28 17.64 0.95
C LEU A 15 -11.46 18.20 -0.46
N ASN A 16 -12.01 17.43 -1.37
CA ASN A 16 -12.21 17.80 -2.77
C ASN A 16 -13.68 18.04 -3.15
N GLU A 17 -14.59 17.97 -2.19
CA GLU A 17 -16.02 18.22 -2.44
C GLU A 17 -16.25 19.67 -2.87
N GLY A 18 -16.85 19.84 -4.07
CA GLY A 18 -17.07 21.18 -4.66
C GLY A 18 -15.82 21.90 -5.17
N VAL A 19 -14.64 21.31 -5.06
CA VAL A 19 -13.37 21.92 -5.48
C VAL A 19 -13.14 21.73 -6.98
N LYS A 20 -12.75 22.80 -7.69
CA LYS A 20 -12.39 22.71 -9.11
C LYS A 20 -11.17 21.83 -9.31
N LYS A 21 -11.15 21.05 -10.40
CA LYS A 21 -10.08 20.07 -10.70
C LYS A 21 -8.66 20.63 -10.55
N LYS A 22 -8.40 21.87 -10.91
CA LYS A 22 -7.09 22.51 -10.82
C LYS A 22 -6.64 22.80 -9.38
N ASP A 23 -7.60 22.93 -8.47
CA ASP A 23 -7.37 23.33 -7.07
C ASP A 23 -7.51 22.13 -6.11
N GLN A 24 -7.74 20.92 -6.63
CA GLN A 24 -7.92 19.70 -5.84
C GLN A 24 -6.67 19.35 -5.03
N ILE A 25 -6.90 18.90 -3.82
CA ILE A 25 -5.86 18.32 -2.94
C ILE A 25 -5.60 16.88 -3.41
N THR A 26 -4.39 16.61 -3.86
CA THR A 26 -3.98 15.29 -4.35
C THR A 26 -2.48 15.07 -4.22
N THR A 27 -2.08 13.84 -3.91
CA THR A 27 -0.68 13.44 -3.80
C THR A 27 -0.17 12.72 -5.06
N SER A 28 -0.91 12.80 -6.18
CA SER A 28 -0.58 12.09 -7.43
C SER A 28 -0.64 13.01 -8.65
N ARG A 29 -0.27 14.29 -8.48
CA ARG A 29 -0.07 15.17 -9.63
C ARG A 29 1.06 14.65 -10.48
N THR A 30 0.84 14.62 -11.78
CA THR A 30 1.82 14.19 -12.77
C THR A 30 1.74 15.04 -14.04
N LEU A 31 2.56 14.75 -15.02
CA LEU A 31 2.59 15.43 -16.31
C LEU A 31 2.74 14.43 -17.46
N ARG A 32 2.61 14.89 -18.70
CA ARG A 32 2.95 14.08 -19.88
C ARG A 32 4.47 13.97 -20.01
N MET A 33 4.98 12.85 -20.54
CA MET A 33 6.41 12.63 -20.78
C MET A 33 7.05 13.78 -21.59
N SER A 34 6.35 14.33 -22.58
CA SER A 34 6.83 15.45 -23.38
C SER A 34 7.06 16.77 -22.60
N GLY A 35 6.50 16.87 -21.41
CA GLY A 35 6.69 18.03 -20.52
C GLY A 35 7.67 17.76 -19.37
N PHE A 36 8.39 16.65 -19.42
CA PHE A 36 9.33 16.28 -18.36
C PHE A 36 10.52 17.26 -18.30
N SER A 37 10.79 17.73 -17.10
CA SER A 37 12.07 18.33 -16.69
C SER A 37 12.24 18.12 -15.19
N LEU A 38 13.47 18.13 -14.69
CA LEU A 38 13.75 17.99 -13.25
C LEU A 38 13.09 19.10 -12.44
N ASP A 39 13.10 20.34 -12.93
CA ASP A 39 12.40 21.46 -12.30
C ASP A 39 10.89 21.19 -12.20
N ARG A 40 10.27 20.74 -13.31
CA ARG A 40 8.82 20.52 -13.32
C ARG A 40 8.39 19.36 -12.43
N VAL A 41 9.11 18.24 -12.40
CA VAL A 41 8.80 17.14 -11.48
C VAL A 41 9.08 17.51 -10.04
N GLY A 42 10.11 18.33 -9.77
CA GLY A 42 10.40 18.89 -8.45
C GLY A 42 9.24 19.76 -7.94
N GLN A 43 8.73 20.70 -8.74
CA GLN A 43 7.54 21.50 -8.41
C GLN A 43 6.32 20.63 -8.07
N LEU A 44 6.06 19.57 -8.85
CA LEU A 44 4.94 18.67 -8.61
C LEU A 44 5.13 17.84 -7.33
N ALA A 45 6.33 17.34 -7.08
CA ALA A 45 6.66 16.61 -5.85
C ALA A 45 6.49 17.48 -4.60
N VAL A 46 6.92 18.75 -4.64
CA VAL A 46 6.69 19.75 -3.59
C VAL A 46 5.18 19.93 -3.37
N GLN A 47 4.41 20.15 -4.43
CA GLN A 47 2.96 20.34 -4.29
C GLN A 47 2.24 19.09 -3.76
N ASN A 48 2.64 17.89 -4.20
CA ASN A 48 2.11 16.62 -3.69
C ASN A 48 2.43 16.44 -2.19
N SER A 49 3.63 16.84 -1.76
CA SER A 49 4.02 16.76 -0.34
C SER A 49 3.27 17.77 0.54
N VAL A 50 2.99 18.98 0.06
CA VAL A 50 2.12 19.96 0.73
C VAL A 50 0.71 19.41 0.92
N ASP A 51 0.17 18.78 -0.13
CA ASP A 51 -1.18 18.23 -0.05
C ASP A 51 -1.25 16.98 0.83
N LEU A 52 -0.14 16.23 0.98
CA LEU A 52 -0.07 15.16 1.97
C LEU A 52 -0.20 15.69 3.40
N ILE A 53 0.40 16.85 3.72
CA ILE A 53 0.22 17.51 5.03
C ILE A 53 -1.27 17.75 5.30
N LYS A 54 -1.98 18.36 4.35
CA LYS A 54 -3.43 18.65 4.48
C LYS A 54 -4.26 17.37 4.70
N ILE A 55 -3.90 16.28 4.03
CA ILE A 55 -4.56 14.99 4.22
C ILE A 55 -4.25 14.43 5.62
N MET A 56 -3.03 14.57 6.12
CA MET A 56 -2.67 14.09 7.47
C MET A 56 -3.38 14.92 8.56
N GLU A 57 -3.46 16.23 8.40
CA GLU A 57 -4.23 17.11 9.29
C GLU A 57 -5.71 16.71 9.32
N TRP A 58 -6.31 16.53 8.16
CA TRP A 58 -7.71 16.08 8.07
C TRP A 58 -7.90 14.70 8.71
N ASN A 59 -7.00 13.76 8.48
CA ASN A 59 -7.06 12.44 9.10
C ASN A 59 -6.99 12.51 10.61
N ARG A 60 -6.04 13.29 11.17
CA ARG A 60 -5.94 13.57 12.61
C ARG A 60 -7.24 14.13 13.16
N ASP A 61 -7.77 15.18 12.54
CA ASP A 61 -8.95 15.91 13.00
C ASP A 61 -10.27 15.09 12.89
N ASN A 62 -10.26 14.05 12.04
CA ASN A 62 -11.38 13.11 11.88
C ASN A 62 -11.14 11.73 12.54
N GLY A 63 -10.09 11.57 13.35
CA GLY A 63 -9.81 10.33 14.08
C GLY A 63 -9.44 9.13 13.20
N ILE A 64 -8.94 9.38 11.98
CA ILE A 64 -8.49 8.32 11.07
C ILE A 64 -7.11 7.84 11.49
N GLN A 65 -6.97 6.55 11.76
CA GLN A 65 -5.75 5.98 12.35
C GLN A 65 -4.89 5.18 11.38
N MET A 66 -5.27 5.08 10.10
CA MET A 66 -4.48 4.40 9.09
C MET A 66 -4.67 5.04 7.71
N PHE A 67 -3.58 5.21 6.97
CA PHE A 67 -3.62 5.78 5.62
C PHE A 67 -2.58 5.14 4.70
N ARG A 68 -2.97 4.87 3.45
CA ARG A 68 -2.04 4.42 2.40
C ARG A 68 -1.63 5.61 1.54
N VAL A 69 -0.35 5.98 1.61
CA VAL A 69 0.24 7.05 0.79
C VAL A 69 0.27 6.63 -0.67
N SER A 70 0.02 7.56 -1.58
CA SER A 70 0.08 7.32 -3.02
C SER A 70 1.50 6.97 -3.47
N SER A 71 1.62 5.96 -4.33
CA SER A 71 2.88 5.59 -5.00
C SER A 71 3.40 6.68 -5.96
N GLU A 72 2.53 7.60 -6.37
CA GLU A 72 2.83 8.63 -7.37
C GLU A 72 3.20 9.98 -6.76
N ILE A 73 3.53 10.02 -5.46
CA ILE A 73 3.87 11.27 -4.76
C ILE A 73 5.10 11.96 -5.38
N PHE A 74 6.04 11.17 -5.92
CA PHE A 74 7.20 11.62 -6.68
C PHE A 74 7.05 11.24 -8.16
N PRO A 75 6.48 12.12 -9.01
CA PRO A 75 6.19 11.80 -10.39
C PRO A 75 7.44 11.39 -11.16
N PHE A 76 7.40 10.31 -11.92
CA PHE A 76 8.50 9.79 -12.74
C PHE A 76 9.75 9.31 -12.00
N MET A 77 9.83 9.34 -10.68
CA MET A 77 11.07 9.02 -9.97
C MET A 77 11.57 7.59 -10.28
N ASP A 78 10.69 6.63 -10.44
CA ASP A 78 11.02 5.24 -10.80
C ASP A 78 10.90 4.94 -12.30
N HIS A 79 10.65 5.95 -13.16
CA HIS A 79 10.49 5.76 -14.60
C HIS A 79 11.80 5.22 -15.23
N PRO A 80 11.75 4.20 -16.12
CA PRO A 80 12.96 3.57 -16.65
C PRO A 80 13.92 4.52 -17.39
N GLU A 81 13.38 5.48 -18.14
CA GLU A 81 14.17 6.42 -18.97
C GLU A 81 14.31 7.79 -18.33
N LEU A 82 13.23 8.29 -17.71
CA LEU A 82 13.16 9.67 -17.17
C LEU A 82 13.36 9.71 -15.65
N GLY A 83 13.58 8.55 -15.03
CA GLY A 83 13.68 8.46 -13.58
C GLY A 83 14.87 9.23 -13.02
N TYR A 84 14.70 9.73 -11.80
CA TYR A 84 15.67 10.57 -11.11
C TYR A 84 15.80 10.14 -9.65
N GLN A 85 16.84 10.63 -8.99
CA GLN A 85 16.98 10.56 -7.53
C GLN A 85 16.67 11.94 -6.94
N LEU A 86 16.34 12.00 -5.66
CA LEU A 86 16.04 13.26 -4.98
C LEU A 86 17.19 14.27 -5.12
N CYS A 87 18.45 13.81 -5.06
CA CYS A 87 19.63 14.64 -5.23
C CYS A 87 19.84 15.20 -6.65
N ASN A 88 19.06 14.77 -7.63
CA ASN A 88 19.10 15.34 -8.98
C ASN A 88 18.24 16.62 -9.12
N LEU A 89 17.33 16.86 -8.17
CA LEU A 89 16.56 18.10 -8.11
C LEU A 89 17.45 19.26 -7.60
N ASP A 90 17.04 20.49 -7.84
CA ASP A 90 17.71 21.63 -7.21
C ASP A 90 17.53 21.61 -5.68
N GLU A 91 18.42 22.31 -4.97
CA GLU A 91 18.49 22.30 -3.50
C GLU A 91 17.19 22.80 -2.86
N ALA A 92 16.51 23.78 -3.46
CA ALA A 92 15.27 24.33 -2.93
C ALA A 92 14.14 23.30 -2.97
N HIS A 93 13.99 22.58 -4.08
CA HIS A 93 13.01 21.49 -4.17
C HIS A 93 13.34 20.35 -3.20
N GLN A 94 14.61 19.96 -3.07
CA GLN A 94 15.03 18.92 -2.12
C GLN A 94 14.65 19.28 -0.68
N GLU A 95 14.96 20.51 -0.26
CA GLU A 95 14.66 21.00 1.11
C GLU A 95 13.16 21.07 1.37
N LEU A 96 12.37 21.62 0.44
CA LEU A 96 10.92 21.70 0.56
C LEU A 96 10.29 20.30 0.66
N ILE A 97 10.71 19.35 -0.19
CA ILE A 97 10.21 17.97 -0.14
C ILE A 97 10.53 17.33 1.21
N ARG A 98 11.77 17.44 1.70
CA ARG A 98 12.17 16.88 3.00
C ARG A 98 11.36 17.49 4.14
N THR A 99 11.22 18.82 4.16
CA THR A 99 10.47 19.53 5.17
C THR A 99 9.00 19.12 5.20
N HIS A 100 8.33 19.11 4.04
CA HIS A 100 6.91 18.76 3.97
C HIS A 100 6.64 17.28 4.29
N MET A 101 7.48 16.37 3.78
CA MET A 101 7.35 14.94 4.08
C MET A 101 7.59 14.67 5.57
N SER A 102 8.61 15.28 6.16
CA SER A 102 8.88 15.17 7.60
C SER A 102 7.72 15.70 8.43
N GLU A 103 7.11 16.84 8.04
CA GLU A 103 5.95 17.41 8.73
C GLU A 103 4.72 16.50 8.62
N ALA A 104 4.41 15.98 7.43
CA ALA A 104 3.32 15.02 7.25
C ALA A 104 3.53 13.77 8.11
N GLY A 105 4.76 13.26 8.17
CA GLY A 105 5.13 12.14 9.03
C GLY A 105 5.05 12.44 10.52
N ARG A 106 5.43 13.65 10.95
CA ARG A 106 5.28 14.12 12.34
C ARG A 106 3.81 14.10 12.77
N ILE A 107 2.93 14.70 11.94
CA ILE A 107 1.47 14.70 12.19
C ILE A 107 0.95 13.27 12.31
N ALA A 108 1.35 12.38 11.40
CA ALA A 108 0.93 10.98 11.42
C ALA A 108 1.37 10.27 12.72
N ARG A 109 2.63 10.44 13.17
CA ARG A 109 3.13 9.84 14.41
C ARG A 109 2.40 10.38 15.64
N GLU A 110 2.24 11.70 15.77
CA GLU A 110 1.56 12.33 16.91
C GLU A 110 0.09 11.92 17.00
N ALA A 111 -0.58 11.75 15.86
CA ALA A 111 -1.97 11.29 15.79
C ALA A 111 -2.10 9.74 15.83
N GLY A 112 -1.00 8.99 15.91
CA GLY A 112 -1.01 7.55 15.89
C GLY A 112 -1.49 6.94 14.57
N ILE A 113 -1.33 7.65 13.44
CA ILE A 113 -1.74 7.18 12.11
C ILE A 113 -0.69 6.22 11.55
N ARG A 114 -1.07 4.97 11.29
CA ARG A 114 -0.22 4.00 10.59
C ARG A 114 -0.17 4.34 9.10
N LEU A 115 1.05 4.45 8.56
CA LEU A 115 1.27 4.71 7.14
C LEU A 115 1.72 3.45 6.41
N SER A 116 1.36 3.35 5.14
CA SER A 116 1.80 2.30 4.22
C SER A 116 1.77 2.79 2.78
N CYS A 117 2.31 2.01 1.86
CA CYS A 117 2.13 2.21 0.43
C CYS A 117 1.90 0.89 -0.30
N HIS A 118 1.53 0.98 -1.57
CA HIS A 118 1.30 -0.17 -2.42
C HIS A 118 1.77 0.16 -3.85
N PRO A 119 2.98 -0.27 -4.22
CA PRO A 119 3.49 -0.14 -5.58
C PRO A 119 2.52 -0.67 -6.61
N GLY A 120 2.55 -0.10 -7.81
CA GLY A 120 1.70 -0.55 -8.91
C GLY A 120 1.97 -2.01 -9.35
N PRO A 121 1.05 -2.62 -10.10
CA PRO A 121 1.09 -4.04 -10.46
C PRO A 121 2.27 -4.43 -11.38
N TYR A 122 3.04 -3.46 -11.83
CA TYR A 122 4.23 -3.68 -12.64
C TYR A 122 5.50 -3.91 -11.81
N THR A 123 5.40 -3.86 -10.48
CA THR A 123 6.49 -4.19 -9.54
C THR A 123 6.52 -5.70 -9.33
N CYS A 124 7.33 -6.39 -10.13
CA CYS A 124 7.36 -7.86 -10.24
C CYS A 124 8.76 -8.40 -9.96
N LEU A 125 9.04 -8.79 -8.73
CA LEU A 125 10.32 -9.45 -8.36
C LEU A 125 10.44 -10.86 -8.97
N ALA A 126 9.34 -11.51 -9.31
CA ALA A 126 9.32 -12.84 -9.90
C ALA A 126 9.54 -12.86 -11.43
N SER A 127 9.69 -11.70 -12.08
CA SER A 127 9.83 -11.64 -13.54
C SER A 127 11.06 -12.42 -14.04
N PRO A 128 10.95 -13.24 -15.12
CA PRO A 128 12.11 -13.84 -15.79
C PRO A 128 12.94 -12.79 -16.56
N ASN A 129 12.39 -11.60 -16.82
CA ASN A 129 13.09 -10.51 -17.47
C ASN A 129 13.82 -9.66 -16.43
N SER A 130 15.16 -9.69 -16.45
CA SER A 130 16.02 -8.94 -15.52
C SER A 130 15.79 -7.43 -15.57
N ALA A 131 15.45 -6.84 -16.72
CA ALA A 131 15.14 -5.42 -16.83
C ALA A 131 13.87 -5.03 -16.06
N ILE A 132 12.87 -5.93 -16.01
CA ILE A 132 11.67 -5.74 -15.19
C ILE A 132 12.02 -5.84 -13.70
N VAL A 133 12.89 -6.78 -13.31
CA VAL A 133 13.35 -6.91 -11.92
C VAL A 133 14.09 -5.64 -11.48
N VAL A 134 15.03 -5.14 -12.28
CA VAL A 134 15.75 -3.89 -11.99
C VAL A 134 14.80 -2.72 -11.80
N LYS A 135 13.82 -2.56 -12.71
CA LYS A 135 12.77 -1.53 -12.57
C LYS A 135 11.96 -1.71 -11.29
N SER A 136 11.62 -2.95 -10.96
CA SER A 136 10.87 -3.25 -9.74
C SER A 136 11.65 -2.89 -8.47
N VAL A 137 12.93 -3.22 -8.41
CA VAL A 137 13.81 -2.84 -7.28
C VAL A 137 13.86 -1.32 -7.14
N ARG A 138 14.05 -0.59 -8.24
CA ARG A 138 14.04 0.88 -8.23
C ARG A 138 12.73 1.45 -7.71
N SER A 139 11.59 0.89 -8.12
CA SER A 139 10.28 1.30 -7.59
C SER A 139 10.18 1.04 -6.08
N LEU A 140 10.65 -0.11 -5.60
CA LEU A 140 10.67 -0.43 -4.18
C LEU A 140 11.58 0.51 -3.37
N GLU A 141 12.75 0.87 -3.89
CA GLU A 141 13.66 1.84 -3.28
C GLU A 141 13.04 3.24 -3.19
N MET A 142 12.28 3.67 -4.22
CA MET A 142 11.49 4.90 -4.16
C MET A 142 10.45 4.86 -3.03
N HIS A 143 9.74 3.74 -2.86
CA HIS A 143 8.76 3.60 -1.79
C HIS A 143 9.43 3.55 -0.41
N GLN A 144 10.60 2.95 -0.30
CA GLN A 144 11.43 3.01 0.92
C GLN A 144 11.81 4.47 1.24
N LEU A 145 12.23 5.24 0.24
CA LEU A 145 12.52 6.67 0.41
C LEU A 145 11.30 7.46 0.92
N ILE A 146 10.08 7.15 0.44
CA ILE A 146 8.85 7.77 0.95
C ILE A 146 8.72 7.49 2.46
N GLY A 147 8.87 6.26 2.90
CA GLY A 147 8.83 5.89 4.32
C GLY A 147 9.87 6.63 5.15
N SER A 148 11.12 6.68 4.68
CA SER A 148 12.22 7.38 5.35
C SER A 148 11.98 8.87 5.47
N LEU A 149 11.52 9.53 4.39
CA LEU A 149 11.20 10.97 4.43
C LEU A 149 10.06 11.31 5.38
N LEU A 150 9.12 10.37 5.58
CA LEU A 150 8.04 10.48 6.57
C LEU A 150 8.52 10.16 8.00
N GLY A 151 9.74 9.64 8.18
CA GLY A 151 10.25 9.19 9.47
C GLY A 151 9.54 7.94 10.02
N HIS A 152 9.12 7.03 9.14
CA HIS A 152 8.44 5.77 9.42
C HIS A 152 9.24 4.56 8.95
N ASP A 153 10.54 4.53 9.23
CA ASP A 153 11.44 3.47 8.74
C ASP A 153 11.08 2.06 9.22
N HIS A 154 10.49 1.93 10.41
CA HIS A 154 10.25 0.63 11.04
C HIS A 154 8.82 0.10 10.85
N ASP A 155 7.83 0.97 10.73
CA ASP A 155 6.40 0.60 10.69
C ASP A 155 5.74 0.88 9.34
N PHE A 156 6.47 1.42 8.36
CA PHE A 156 6.00 1.67 7.00
C PHE A 156 5.96 0.38 6.19
N ASN A 157 4.78 -0.09 5.85
CA ASN A 157 4.65 -1.30 5.04
C ASN A 157 4.52 -0.97 3.55
N ILE A 158 5.39 -1.57 2.76
CA ILE A 158 5.35 -1.57 1.29
C ILE A 158 4.72 -2.89 0.86
N ASN A 159 3.47 -2.86 0.43
CA ASN A 159 2.71 -4.06 0.07
C ASN A 159 2.83 -4.35 -1.43
N ILE A 160 3.15 -5.58 -1.81
CA ILE A 160 3.28 -6.00 -3.22
C ILE A 160 2.57 -7.31 -3.47
N HIS A 161 2.37 -7.64 -4.75
CA HIS A 161 2.01 -8.97 -5.23
C HIS A 161 3.23 -9.69 -5.81
N VAL A 162 3.15 -11.01 -5.96
CA VAL A 162 4.21 -11.78 -6.67
C VAL A 162 4.32 -11.31 -8.12
N GLY A 163 3.18 -10.96 -8.72
CA GLY A 163 3.01 -10.72 -10.13
C GLY A 163 2.53 -11.97 -10.87
N GLY A 164 2.95 -12.16 -12.13
CA GLY A 164 2.51 -13.31 -12.95
C GLY A 164 3.04 -14.65 -12.45
N VAL A 165 2.37 -15.71 -12.89
CA VAL A 165 2.93 -17.07 -12.94
C VAL A 165 3.46 -17.25 -14.36
N TYR A 166 4.78 -17.29 -14.54
CA TYR A 166 5.39 -17.22 -15.87
C TYR A 166 5.48 -18.58 -16.55
N GLU A 167 6.10 -19.55 -15.91
CA GLU A 167 6.20 -20.94 -16.40
C GLU A 167 5.37 -21.84 -15.50
N ASP A 168 5.81 -21.95 -14.26
CA ASP A 168 5.14 -22.66 -13.19
C ASP A 168 5.32 -21.89 -11.88
N LYS A 169 4.48 -22.21 -10.88
CA LYS A 169 4.50 -21.54 -9.58
C LYS A 169 5.80 -21.79 -8.81
N GLN A 170 6.38 -22.99 -8.93
CA GLN A 170 7.59 -23.35 -8.19
C GLN A 170 8.78 -22.49 -8.63
N THR A 171 9.07 -22.47 -9.93
CA THR A 171 10.17 -21.67 -10.52
C THR A 171 9.93 -20.17 -10.30
N THR A 172 8.68 -19.72 -10.38
CA THR A 172 8.32 -18.32 -10.13
C THR A 172 8.56 -17.92 -8.68
N ALA A 173 8.18 -18.77 -7.71
CA ALA A 173 8.42 -18.52 -6.28
C ALA A 173 9.91 -18.51 -5.96
N GLU A 174 10.70 -19.40 -6.54
CA GLU A 174 12.15 -19.42 -6.37
C GLU A 174 12.81 -18.13 -6.86
N ARG A 175 12.44 -17.69 -8.05
CA ARG A 175 12.92 -16.41 -8.61
C ARG A 175 12.53 -15.21 -7.79
N PHE A 176 11.28 -15.19 -7.27
CA PHE A 176 10.84 -14.17 -6.32
C PHE A 176 11.74 -14.13 -5.10
N CYS A 177 11.96 -15.29 -4.45
CA CYS A 177 12.76 -15.39 -3.23
C CYS A 177 14.23 -15.01 -3.48
N GLU A 178 14.82 -15.43 -4.62
CA GLU A 178 16.18 -15.03 -4.98
C GLU A 178 16.31 -13.49 -5.10
N ASN A 179 15.41 -12.84 -5.82
CA ASN A 179 15.45 -11.39 -5.99
C ASN A 179 15.12 -10.64 -4.69
N TYR A 180 14.16 -11.12 -3.89
CA TYR A 180 13.88 -10.60 -2.56
C TYR A 180 15.11 -10.68 -1.64
N ASN A 181 15.83 -11.79 -1.64
CA ASN A 181 17.00 -11.98 -0.79
C ASN A 181 18.16 -11.03 -1.14
N ARG A 182 18.23 -10.54 -2.38
CA ARG A 182 19.22 -9.55 -2.85
C ARG A 182 18.89 -8.11 -2.42
N LEU A 183 17.67 -7.84 -1.97
CA LEU A 183 17.28 -6.50 -1.50
C LEU A 183 18.02 -6.13 -0.22
N ASN A 184 18.20 -4.82 0.02
CA ASN A 184 18.79 -4.36 1.25
C ASN A 184 17.92 -4.75 2.48
N PRO A 185 18.53 -4.99 3.67
CA PRO A 185 17.79 -5.46 4.84
C PRO A 185 16.67 -4.52 5.30
N ALA A 186 16.85 -3.21 5.21
CA ALA A 186 15.84 -2.23 5.63
C ALA A 186 14.60 -2.30 4.73
N LEU A 187 14.79 -2.43 3.41
CA LEU A 187 13.69 -2.61 2.47
C LEU A 187 12.94 -3.93 2.74
N LYS A 188 13.66 -5.03 2.98
CA LYS A 188 13.03 -6.32 3.32
C LYS A 188 12.15 -6.24 4.56
N MET A 189 12.57 -5.47 5.57
CA MET A 189 11.77 -5.25 6.78
C MET A 189 10.47 -4.49 6.53
N GLN A 190 10.38 -3.68 5.48
CA GLN A 190 9.17 -2.94 5.13
C GLN A 190 8.24 -3.71 4.20
N LEU A 191 8.76 -4.69 3.43
CA LEU A 191 7.99 -5.43 2.45
C LEU A 191 6.96 -6.37 3.08
N THR A 192 5.79 -6.40 2.45
CA THR A 192 4.74 -7.39 2.69
C THR A 192 4.19 -7.90 1.37
N LEU A 193 3.69 -9.12 1.34
CA LEU A 193 3.21 -9.81 0.15
C LEU A 193 1.74 -10.18 0.31
N GLU A 194 0.93 -9.86 -0.69
CA GLU A 194 -0.53 -10.03 -0.68
C GLU A 194 -0.97 -11.12 -1.64
N ASN A 195 -2.03 -11.85 -1.27
CA ASN A 195 -2.70 -12.82 -2.14
C ASN A 195 -3.44 -12.14 -3.30
N ASP A 196 -3.63 -12.86 -4.39
CA ASP A 196 -4.19 -12.35 -5.65
C ASP A 196 -5.69 -12.62 -5.81
N ASP A 197 -6.31 -11.94 -6.81
CA ASP A 197 -7.74 -12.00 -7.14
C ASP A 197 -8.09 -12.92 -8.34
N LYS A 198 -7.13 -13.73 -8.82
CA LYS A 198 -7.34 -14.63 -9.98
C LYS A 198 -7.01 -16.06 -9.62
N PRO A 199 -7.84 -17.05 -10.01
CA PRO A 199 -7.63 -18.47 -9.66
C PRO A 199 -6.29 -19.05 -10.08
N SER A 200 -5.68 -18.51 -11.16
CA SER A 200 -4.37 -18.96 -11.66
C SER A 200 -3.19 -18.34 -10.92
N MET A 201 -3.43 -17.36 -10.03
CA MET A 201 -2.39 -16.63 -9.32
C MET A 201 -2.15 -17.24 -7.93
N TRP A 202 -1.89 -16.45 -6.91
CA TRP A 202 -1.34 -16.88 -5.64
C TRP A 202 -2.36 -16.80 -4.50
N SER A 203 -2.78 -17.95 -3.98
CA SER A 203 -3.59 -18.03 -2.75
C SER A 203 -2.71 -17.77 -1.51
N PRO A 204 -3.31 -17.42 -0.36
CA PRO A 204 -2.60 -17.32 0.93
C PRO A 204 -1.76 -18.55 1.26
N LYS A 205 -2.31 -19.75 1.06
CA LYS A 205 -1.59 -21.00 1.31
C LYS A 205 -0.38 -21.18 0.41
N GLU A 206 -0.51 -20.88 -0.87
CA GLU A 206 0.62 -20.97 -1.82
C GLU A 206 1.70 -19.94 -1.49
N LEU A 207 1.33 -18.71 -1.11
CA LEU A 207 2.29 -17.71 -0.63
C LEU A 207 3.04 -18.18 0.61
N TYR A 208 2.33 -18.82 1.55
CA TYR A 208 2.96 -19.35 2.77
C TYR A 208 3.89 -20.51 2.45
N ASP A 209 3.42 -21.52 1.73
CA ASP A 209 4.16 -22.75 1.47
C ASP A 209 5.37 -22.54 0.54
N MET A 210 5.22 -21.70 -0.49
CA MET A 210 6.21 -21.59 -1.57
C MET A 210 7.13 -20.37 -1.47
N ILE A 211 6.71 -19.31 -0.76
CA ILE A 211 7.46 -18.06 -0.69
C ILE A 211 7.86 -17.73 0.75
N TYR A 212 6.90 -17.59 1.68
CA TYR A 212 7.24 -17.28 3.06
C TYR A 212 8.19 -18.29 3.69
N SER A 213 7.93 -19.59 3.51
CA SER A 213 8.78 -20.67 4.03
C SER A 213 10.25 -20.60 3.55
N LYS A 214 10.51 -19.95 2.41
CA LYS A 214 11.85 -19.82 1.81
C LYS A 214 12.55 -18.49 2.12
N CYS A 215 11.81 -17.38 2.18
CA CYS A 215 12.43 -16.06 2.29
C CYS A 215 11.90 -15.20 3.45
N GLY A 216 10.87 -15.66 4.19
CA GLY A 216 10.40 -15.01 5.41
C GLY A 216 9.63 -13.69 5.20
N ILE A 217 9.19 -13.36 3.98
CA ILE A 217 8.40 -12.15 3.73
C ILE A 217 7.02 -12.25 4.39
N ARG A 218 6.62 -11.22 5.16
CA ARG A 218 5.33 -11.20 5.85
C ARG A 218 4.17 -11.12 4.86
N LEU A 219 3.07 -11.82 5.17
CA LEU A 219 1.89 -11.90 4.32
C LEU A 219 0.78 -10.94 4.79
N VAL A 220 0.20 -10.22 3.84
CA VAL A 220 -1.02 -9.44 4.01
C VAL A 220 -2.17 -10.25 3.44
N TYR A 221 -3.23 -10.45 4.23
CA TYR A 221 -4.42 -11.13 3.79
C TYR A 221 -5.42 -10.12 3.19
N ASP A 222 -5.79 -10.30 1.93
CA ASP A 222 -6.93 -9.60 1.32
C ASP A 222 -8.14 -10.53 1.25
N PHE A 223 -9.22 -10.13 1.95
CA PHE A 223 -10.48 -10.88 2.01
C PHE A 223 -11.21 -10.94 0.67
N HIS A 224 -11.13 -9.87 -0.11
CA HIS A 224 -11.82 -9.81 -1.39
C HIS A 224 -11.13 -10.70 -2.43
N HIS A 225 -9.82 -10.65 -2.48
CA HIS A 225 -8.99 -11.50 -3.36
C HIS A 225 -9.15 -12.98 -3.05
N HIS A 226 -9.17 -13.36 -1.78
CA HIS A 226 -9.33 -14.75 -1.35
C HIS A 226 -10.62 -15.40 -1.88
N ARG A 227 -11.67 -14.64 -2.15
CA ARG A 227 -12.92 -15.15 -2.75
C ARG A 227 -12.73 -15.70 -4.16
N PHE A 228 -11.65 -15.32 -4.85
CA PHE A 228 -11.37 -15.65 -6.24
C PHE A 228 -10.12 -16.52 -6.40
N CYS A 229 -9.23 -16.50 -5.41
CA CYS A 229 -7.98 -17.25 -5.43
C CYS A 229 -7.74 -17.85 -4.05
N SER A 230 -8.26 -19.05 -3.81
CA SER A 230 -8.12 -19.76 -2.54
C SER A 230 -8.09 -21.27 -2.75
N ASN A 231 -7.28 -21.95 -1.94
CA ASN A 231 -7.19 -23.40 -1.82
C ASN A 231 -7.44 -23.85 -0.38
N GLU A 232 -7.80 -22.92 0.51
CA GLU A 232 -8.00 -23.07 1.93
C GLU A 232 -9.22 -22.28 2.41
N THR A 233 -9.67 -22.55 3.61
CA THR A 233 -10.74 -21.76 4.25
C THR A 233 -10.23 -20.36 4.67
N VAL A 234 -11.15 -19.41 4.85
CA VAL A 234 -10.83 -18.07 5.37
C VAL A 234 -10.08 -18.14 6.70
N GLU A 235 -10.50 -19.06 7.61
CA GLU A 235 -9.86 -19.23 8.90
C GLU A 235 -8.40 -19.70 8.78
N GLU A 236 -8.15 -20.69 7.93
CA GLU A 236 -6.81 -21.20 7.66
C GLU A 236 -5.94 -20.12 7.01
N ALA A 237 -6.44 -19.43 5.99
CA ALA A 237 -5.73 -18.35 5.30
C ALA A 237 -5.29 -17.25 6.27
N VAL A 238 -6.19 -16.80 7.14
CA VAL A 238 -5.90 -15.77 8.14
C VAL A 238 -4.85 -16.25 9.14
N LYS A 239 -4.98 -17.47 9.66
CA LYS A 239 -4.00 -18.05 10.59
C LYS A 239 -2.62 -18.13 9.95
N LEU A 240 -2.52 -18.59 8.69
CA LEU A 240 -1.27 -18.64 7.95
C LEU A 240 -0.66 -17.23 7.78
N CYS A 241 -1.43 -16.27 7.27
CA CYS A 241 -0.92 -14.92 7.08
C CYS A 241 -0.47 -14.27 8.40
N PHE A 242 -1.24 -14.40 9.47
CA PHE A 242 -0.91 -13.80 10.77
C PHE A 242 0.31 -14.45 11.44
N SER A 243 0.54 -15.73 11.22
CA SER A 243 1.74 -16.42 11.75
C SER A 243 3.05 -15.91 11.13
N THR A 244 2.98 -15.22 9.97
CA THR A 244 4.17 -14.64 9.34
C THR A 244 4.63 -13.32 9.96
N TRP A 245 3.81 -12.72 10.84
CA TRP A 245 4.14 -11.46 11.51
C TRP A 245 4.78 -11.73 12.87
N PRO A 246 5.89 -11.06 13.22
CA PRO A 246 6.45 -11.09 14.56
C PRO A 246 5.41 -10.72 15.63
N GLU A 247 5.56 -11.23 16.85
CA GLU A 247 4.58 -11.02 17.92
C GLU A 247 4.44 -9.55 18.33
N ASP A 248 5.50 -8.77 18.22
CA ASP A 248 5.58 -7.34 18.51
C ASP A 248 5.02 -6.45 17.39
N GLN A 249 4.66 -7.04 16.26
CA GLN A 249 4.10 -6.31 15.11
C GLN A 249 2.64 -6.65 14.88
N VAL A 250 1.83 -5.64 14.60
CA VAL A 250 0.40 -5.82 14.32
C VAL A 250 0.18 -6.16 12.85
N PRO A 251 -0.44 -7.32 12.53
CA PRO A 251 -0.78 -7.67 11.15
C PRO A 251 -1.66 -6.62 10.49
N LYS A 252 -1.51 -6.50 9.17
CA LYS A 252 -2.36 -5.68 8.32
C LYS A 252 -3.14 -6.60 7.38
N ILE A 253 -4.41 -6.29 7.18
CA ILE A 253 -5.25 -6.91 6.16
C ILE A 253 -5.81 -5.87 5.20
N HIS A 254 -6.21 -6.30 4.01
CA HIS A 254 -7.02 -5.52 3.09
C HIS A 254 -8.45 -6.04 3.07
N TYR A 255 -9.40 -5.12 2.91
CA TYR A 255 -10.81 -5.46 2.83
C TYR A 255 -11.55 -4.59 1.81
N SER A 256 -12.33 -5.24 1.00
CA SER A 256 -13.32 -4.61 0.13
C SER A 256 -14.43 -5.62 -0.23
N GLU A 257 -15.41 -5.17 -0.99
CA GLU A 257 -16.49 -6.01 -1.51
C GLU A 257 -16.59 -5.86 -3.03
N SER A 258 -17.27 -6.81 -3.69
CA SER A 258 -17.55 -6.73 -5.13
C SER A 258 -18.49 -5.57 -5.45
N ALA A 259 -18.17 -4.80 -6.48
CA ALA A 259 -19.02 -3.74 -6.97
C ALA A 259 -20.27 -4.31 -7.65
N PRO A 260 -21.50 -3.87 -7.28
CA PRO A 260 -22.71 -4.32 -7.92
C PRO A 260 -22.71 -4.03 -9.42
N GLY A 261 -23.14 -5.00 -10.23
CA GLY A 261 -23.26 -4.83 -11.68
C GLY A 261 -21.95 -4.72 -12.45
N LYS A 262 -20.78 -4.97 -11.79
CA LYS A 262 -19.47 -5.02 -12.43
C LYS A 262 -18.87 -6.43 -12.33
N ARG A 263 -17.69 -6.63 -12.96
CA ARG A 263 -16.94 -7.89 -12.77
C ARG A 263 -16.75 -8.17 -11.28
N PRO A 264 -16.83 -9.43 -10.83
CA PRO A 264 -16.78 -9.77 -9.41
C PRO A 264 -15.56 -9.23 -8.64
N GLN A 265 -14.38 -9.15 -9.28
CA GLN A 265 -13.16 -8.61 -8.70
C GLN A 265 -13.14 -7.08 -8.57
N ALA A 266 -14.09 -6.37 -9.18
CA ALA A 266 -14.12 -4.91 -9.07
C ALA A 266 -14.52 -4.49 -7.66
N HIS A 267 -13.70 -3.65 -7.02
CA HIS A 267 -13.99 -3.10 -5.69
C HIS A 267 -15.23 -2.21 -5.69
N SER A 268 -16.07 -2.37 -4.67
CA SER A 268 -17.26 -1.54 -4.44
C SER A 268 -16.89 -0.11 -4.00
N ASP A 269 -17.85 0.79 -4.13
CA ASP A 269 -17.69 2.15 -3.61
C ASP A 269 -17.73 2.16 -2.08
N TYR A 270 -18.59 1.35 -1.46
CA TYR A 270 -18.82 1.29 0.00
C TYR A 270 -18.81 -0.15 0.52
N ILE A 271 -18.60 -0.30 1.82
CA ILE A 271 -18.80 -1.55 2.56
C ILE A 271 -20.26 -1.61 3.02
N ARG A 272 -20.91 -2.76 2.86
CA ARG A 272 -22.34 -2.96 3.15
C ARG A 272 -22.63 -3.67 4.46
N GLY A 273 -21.69 -4.45 4.95
CA GLY A 273 -21.83 -5.22 6.17
C GLY A 273 -20.62 -5.12 7.09
N PRO A 274 -20.68 -5.70 8.28
CA PRO A 274 -19.54 -5.71 9.17
C PRO A 274 -18.38 -6.49 8.55
N ILE A 275 -17.17 -5.97 8.71
CA ILE A 275 -15.95 -6.69 8.32
C ILE A 275 -15.90 -8.00 9.11
N PRO A 276 -15.75 -9.17 8.45
CA PRO A 276 -15.90 -10.49 9.08
C PRO A 276 -14.66 -10.84 9.93
N GLY A 277 -14.45 -10.11 11.03
CA GLY A 277 -13.24 -10.26 11.84
C GLY A 277 -13.35 -11.28 12.97
N PHE A 278 -14.46 -11.26 13.71
CA PHE A 278 -14.52 -11.90 15.03
C PHE A 278 -14.44 -13.42 15.04
N LYS A 279 -15.01 -14.09 14.05
CA LYS A 279 -15.04 -15.55 14.05
C LYS A 279 -13.78 -16.19 13.48
N TYR A 280 -12.90 -15.39 12.86
CA TYR A 280 -11.68 -15.88 12.22
C TYR A 280 -10.41 -15.49 12.96
N PHE A 281 -10.46 -14.40 13.78
CA PHE A 281 -9.33 -13.86 14.51
C PHE A 281 -9.51 -14.14 16.01
N THR A 282 -8.68 -14.95 16.59
CA THR A 282 -8.90 -15.45 17.96
C THR A 282 -8.41 -14.52 19.05
N THR A 283 -7.21 -13.97 18.95
CA THR A 283 -6.59 -13.19 20.04
C THR A 283 -5.74 -12.01 19.59
N ARG A 284 -5.26 -12.00 18.34
CA ARG A 284 -4.31 -11.01 17.87
C ARG A 284 -5.01 -9.82 17.26
N GLU A 285 -4.67 -8.61 17.71
CA GLU A 285 -5.10 -7.37 17.08
C GLU A 285 -4.55 -7.25 15.66
N TYR A 286 -5.29 -6.56 14.79
CA TYR A 286 -4.89 -6.30 13.41
C TYR A 286 -5.43 -4.96 12.90
N ASP A 287 -4.80 -4.42 11.88
CA ASP A 287 -5.21 -3.19 11.22
C ASP A 287 -5.85 -3.48 9.85
N VAL A 288 -6.86 -2.71 9.46
CA VAL A 288 -7.64 -2.89 8.24
C VAL A 288 -7.45 -1.73 7.29
N MET A 289 -6.97 -2.01 6.08
CA MET A 289 -6.97 -1.09 4.95
C MET A 289 -8.20 -1.33 4.08
N LEU A 290 -9.10 -0.34 4.00
CA LEU A 290 -10.23 -0.41 3.09
C LEU A 290 -9.81 -0.07 1.65
N GLU A 291 -10.10 -0.96 0.74
CA GLU A 291 -9.86 -0.77 -0.69
C GLU A 291 -11.15 -0.40 -1.46
N THR A 292 -11.93 0.48 -0.86
CA THR A 292 -13.16 1.01 -1.47
C THR A 292 -12.88 2.20 -2.38
N LYS A 293 -13.74 2.41 -3.40
CA LYS A 293 -13.59 3.53 -4.34
C LYS A 293 -13.97 4.87 -3.73
N ALA A 294 -14.94 4.88 -2.80
CA ALA A 294 -15.38 6.09 -2.10
C ALA A 294 -14.45 6.48 -0.92
N LYS A 295 -13.30 5.82 -0.75
CA LYS A 295 -12.17 6.22 0.10
C LYS A 295 -12.59 6.60 1.54
N ASP A 296 -12.26 7.84 1.95
CA ASP A 296 -12.63 8.42 3.26
C ASP A 296 -14.15 8.48 3.48
N LEU A 297 -14.95 8.71 2.44
CA LEU A 297 -16.42 8.67 2.54
C LEU A 297 -16.92 7.28 2.91
N ALA A 298 -16.33 6.22 2.34
CA ALA A 298 -16.68 4.85 2.68
C ALA A 298 -16.28 4.50 4.11
N LEU A 299 -15.09 4.94 4.54
CA LEU A 299 -14.60 4.74 5.89
C LEU A 299 -15.49 5.45 6.91
N LYS A 300 -15.82 6.73 6.70
CA LYS A 300 -16.70 7.50 7.60
C LYS A 300 -18.08 6.85 7.73
N LYS A 301 -18.67 6.45 6.60
CA LYS A 301 -19.95 5.71 6.61
C LYS A 301 -19.84 4.42 7.43
N TYR A 302 -18.81 3.61 7.17
CA TYR A 302 -18.58 2.36 7.89
C TYR A 302 -18.46 2.57 9.41
N LEU A 303 -17.66 3.53 9.85
CA LEU A 303 -17.48 3.85 11.27
C LEU A 303 -18.78 4.35 11.93
N THR A 304 -19.61 5.08 11.18
CA THR A 304 -20.92 5.55 11.68
C THR A 304 -21.93 4.40 11.85
N GLU A 305 -21.99 3.49 10.87
CA GLU A 305 -22.95 2.38 10.86
C GLU A 305 -22.53 1.23 11.81
N HIS A 306 -21.23 1.11 12.12
CA HIS A 306 -20.65 0.06 12.95
C HIS A 306 -19.90 0.65 14.16
N ALA A 307 -20.48 1.65 14.80
CA ALA A 307 -19.92 2.27 16.00
C ALA A 307 -19.60 1.22 17.07
N GLY A 308 -18.33 1.18 17.54
CA GLY A 308 -17.84 0.20 18.51
C GLY A 308 -17.16 -1.04 17.91
N VAL A 309 -16.86 -1.05 16.62
CA VAL A 309 -16.06 -2.11 15.96
C VAL A 309 -14.56 -1.84 16.05
N VAL A 310 -14.15 -0.58 16.21
CA VAL A 310 -12.76 -0.13 16.38
C VAL A 310 -12.58 0.54 17.73
#